data_f3af83da72e34fedeeaf190df258fb54
#
_entry.id   f3af83da72e34fedeeaf190df258fb54
#
_cell.length_a   1.000
_cell.length_b   1.000
_cell.length_c   1.000
_cell.angle_alpha   90.00
_cell.angle_beta   90.00
_cell.angle_gamma   90.00
#
_symmetry.space_group_name_H-M   'P 1'
#
loop_
_entity.id
_entity.type
_entity.pdbx_description
1 polymer ?
#
loop_
_entity_poly.entity_id
_entity_poly.type
_entity_poly.pdbx_seq_one_letter_code
_entity_poly.pdbx_strand_id
1 'polypeptide(L)'
;NQNKSRRVFGKPETFSVHFPDKAGKGGKAMKRILTAAQMKQADRNTIETMGVPSLVLMERAALSCVEELQNGTWDTGKVLAVCGPGNNGGDGAAIARILKTKGVDAELFCLGNPEKYSEGMRAQKKIAENYGVREVKNPDFREYTVIIDAIFGIGVSRPLAGEYRRAVEAICASGVPVLAVDIPSGIHTDTG
;
A
#
# COMPACT_ATOMS: atom_id res chain seq x y z
N ASN A 1 2.67 30.50 4.61
CA ASN A 1 3.39 29.55 5.47
C ASN A 1 2.40 28.66 6.21
N GLN A 2 1.88 27.64 5.53
CA GLN A 2 1.23 26.52 6.20
C GLN A 2 1.83 25.25 5.63
N ASN A 3 2.70 24.66 6.44
CA ASN A 3 3.26 23.35 6.31
C ASN A 3 2.09 22.33 6.35
N LYS A 4 1.52 21.98 5.17
CA LYS A 4 0.54 20.90 5.08
C LYS A 4 1.30 19.60 5.29
N SER A 5 1.27 19.15 6.53
CA SER A 5 1.91 17.95 7.04
C SER A 5 1.54 16.74 6.18
N ARG A 6 2.57 16.09 5.60
CA ARG A 6 2.51 14.69 5.18
C ARG A 6 2.03 13.86 6.37
N ARG A 7 0.79 13.39 6.33
CA ARG A 7 0.37 12.34 7.24
C ARG A 7 0.75 11.01 6.61
N VAL A 8 1.87 10.49 7.05
CA VAL A 8 2.24 9.10 6.82
C VAL A 8 1.47 8.28 7.84
N PHE A 9 0.48 7.54 7.40
CA PHE A 9 -0.23 6.58 8.22
C PHE A 9 0.09 5.17 7.74
N GLY A 10 1.25 4.67 8.16
CA GLY A 10 1.40 3.26 8.40
C GLY A 10 1.11 3.05 9.88
N LYS A 11 -0.14 2.86 10.29
CA LYS A 11 -0.40 2.36 11.64
C LYS A 11 -0.06 0.88 11.64
N PRO A 12 0.84 0.42 12.53
CA PRO A 12 1.13 -1.01 12.72
C PRO A 12 -0.04 -1.78 13.34
N GLU A 13 -1.26 -1.21 13.33
CA GLU A 13 -2.44 -1.79 13.98
C GLU A 13 -3.12 -2.86 13.16
N THR A 14 -2.84 -2.98 11.87
CA THR A 14 -3.53 -3.91 10.98
C THR A 14 -2.90 -5.29 10.89
N PHE A 15 -1.70 -5.49 11.43
CA PHE A 15 -1.09 -6.81 11.60
C PHE A 15 -0.70 -7.06 13.06
N SER A 16 -1.67 -7.04 13.98
CA SER A 16 -1.46 -7.69 15.26
C SER A 16 -1.61 -9.21 15.06
N VAL A 17 -0.52 -9.89 14.83
CA VAL A 17 -0.48 -11.35 15.01
C VAL A 17 -0.70 -11.59 16.49
N HIS A 18 -1.93 -11.98 16.83
CA HIS A 18 -2.27 -12.37 18.19
C HIS A 18 -1.63 -13.75 18.45
N PHE A 19 -0.40 -13.75 18.95
CA PHE A 19 0.15 -14.96 19.57
C PHE A 19 -0.57 -15.10 20.93
N PRO A 20 -1.15 -16.27 21.25
CA PRO A 20 -1.73 -16.49 22.57
C PRO A 20 -0.60 -16.41 23.60
N ASP A 21 -0.51 -15.29 24.30
CA ASP A 21 0.34 -15.18 25.48
C ASP A 21 -0.20 -16.17 26.51
N LYS A 22 0.65 -17.04 27.04
CA LYS A 22 0.34 -17.80 28.25
C LYS A 22 -0.07 -16.82 29.33
N ALA A 23 -1.32 -16.92 29.73
CA ALA A 23 -2.06 -15.98 30.56
C ALA A 23 -1.25 -15.45 31.75
N GLY A 24 -0.96 -14.17 31.71
CA GLY A 24 -0.65 -13.34 32.87
C GLY A 24 -1.77 -12.32 33.02
N LYS A 25 -2.41 -12.29 34.18
CA LYS A 25 -3.57 -11.43 34.48
C LYS A 25 -3.26 -9.96 34.27
N GLY A 26 -4.03 -9.26 33.43
CA GLY A 26 -4.29 -7.81 33.59
C GLY A 26 -3.28 -6.86 32.95
N GLY A 27 -2.45 -7.24 31.97
CA GLY A 27 -1.55 -6.34 31.27
C GLY A 27 -2.13 -5.82 29.96
N LYS A 28 -2.02 -4.51 29.71
CA LYS A 28 -2.24 -3.87 28.39
C LYS A 28 -1.36 -4.61 27.38
N ALA A 29 -1.95 -5.23 26.35
CA ALA A 29 -1.21 -5.96 25.32
C ALA A 29 -0.13 -5.06 24.74
N MET A 30 1.14 -5.43 24.91
CA MET A 30 2.27 -4.69 24.33
C MET A 30 2.24 -4.90 22.82
N LYS A 31 2.06 -3.83 22.05
CA LYS A 31 2.22 -3.86 20.60
C LYS A 31 3.70 -4.09 20.28
N ARG A 32 4.02 -5.22 19.65
CA ARG A 32 5.38 -5.51 19.20
C ARG A 32 5.57 -4.92 17.81
N ILE A 33 6.64 -4.15 17.63
CA ILE A 33 7.09 -3.67 16.33
C ILE A 33 8.01 -4.75 15.77
N LEU A 34 7.72 -5.20 14.56
CA LEU A 34 8.52 -6.20 13.85
C LEU A 34 9.50 -5.53 12.90
N THR A 35 10.68 -6.12 12.73
CA THR A 35 11.61 -5.75 11.66
C THR A 35 11.07 -6.23 10.31
N ALA A 36 11.60 -5.69 9.20
CA ALA A 36 11.27 -6.15 7.85
C ALA A 36 11.47 -7.67 7.68
N ALA A 37 12.54 -8.22 8.24
CA ALA A 37 12.82 -9.65 8.19
C ALA A 37 11.78 -10.48 8.95
N GLN A 38 11.37 -10.03 10.13
CA GLN A 38 10.34 -10.70 10.94
C GLN A 38 8.97 -10.65 10.27
N MET A 39 8.61 -9.51 9.63
CA MET A 39 7.36 -9.39 8.89
C MET A 39 7.34 -10.33 7.68
N LYS A 40 8.40 -10.38 6.88
CA LYS A 40 8.53 -11.32 5.76
C LYS A 40 8.41 -12.79 6.21
N GLN A 41 8.96 -13.13 7.38
CA GLN A 41 8.83 -14.48 7.93
C GLN A 41 7.41 -14.77 8.38
N ALA A 42 6.69 -13.80 8.97
CA ALA A 42 5.29 -13.94 9.36
C ALA A 42 4.39 -14.19 8.13
N ASP A 43 4.58 -13.39 7.06
CA ASP A 43 3.85 -13.56 5.80
C ASP A 43 4.11 -14.93 5.19
N ARG A 44 5.38 -15.35 5.11
CA ARG A 44 5.76 -16.65 4.60
C ARG A 44 5.11 -17.77 5.40
N ASN A 45 5.15 -17.71 6.73
CA ASN A 45 4.52 -18.72 7.59
C ASN A 45 3.00 -18.76 7.37
N THR A 46 2.36 -17.62 7.20
CA THR A 46 0.92 -17.53 6.93
C THR A 46 0.57 -18.19 5.58
N ILE A 47 1.40 -17.97 4.56
CA ILE A 47 1.16 -18.49 3.21
C ILE A 47 1.54 -19.99 3.14
N GLU A 48 2.77 -20.34 3.53
CA GLU A 48 3.32 -21.68 3.29
C GLU A 48 2.90 -22.71 4.35
N THR A 49 2.76 -22.28 5.62
CA THR A 49 2.45 -23.18 6.73
C THR A 49 0.96 -23.21 7.04
N MET A 50 0.33 -22.03 7.12
CA MET A 50 -1.10 -21.93 7.43
C MET A 50 -1.99 -22.06 6.20
N GLY A 51 -1.41 -22.04 4.99
CA GLY A 51 -2.12 -22.27 3.73
C GLY A 51 -3.02 -21.11 3.27
N VAL A 52 -2.84 -19.90 3.81
CA VAL A 52 -3.60 -18.72 3.39
C VAL A 52 -3.05 -18.21 2.06
N PRO A 53 -3.84 -18.19 0.97
CA PRO A 53 -3.36 -17.67 -0.30
C PRO A 53 -2.88 -16.21 -0.20
N SER A 54 -1.78 -15.86 -0.86
CA SER A 54 -1.22 -14.51 -0.87
C SER A 54 -2.24 -13.45 -1.30
N LEU A 55 -3.11 -13.76 -2.27
CA LEU A 55 -4.17 -12.85 -2.72
C LEU A 55 -5.19 -12.54 -1.61
N VAL A 56 -5.42 -13.46 -0.67
CA VAL A 56 -6.30 -13.21 0.49
C VAL A 56 -5.65 -12.22 1.45
N LEU A 57 -4.34 -12.31 1.67
CA LEU A 57 -3.61 -11.33 2.48
C LEU A 57 -3.64 -9.95 1.82
N MET A 58 -3.40 -9.86 0.50
CA MET A 58 -3.53 -8.63 -0.27
C MET A 58 -4.92 -8.01 -0.15
N GLU A 59 -5.97 -8.81 -0.30
CA GLU A 59 -7.34 -8.32 -0.18
C GLU A 59 -7.62 -7.71 1.20
N ARG A 60 -7.15 -8.37 2.26
CA ARG A 60 -7.30 -7.87 3.63
C ARG A 60 -6.50 -6.57 3.86
N ALA A 61 -5.28 -6.48 3.37
CA ALA A 61 -4.47 -5.27 3.45
C ALA A 61 -5.17 -4.11 2.71
N ALA A 62 -5.66 -4.37 1.51
CA ALA A 62 -6.38 -3.39 0.71
C ALA A 62 -7.68 -2.91 1.39
N LEU A 63 -8.46 -3.83 1.96
CA LEU A 63 -9.67 -3.48 2.72
C LEU A 63 -9.35 -2.57 3.91
N SER A 64 -8.28 -2.84 4.65
CA SER A 64 -7.87 -2.01 5.79
C SER A 64 -7.46 -0.59 5.34
N CYS A 65 -6.75 -0.45 4.21
CA CYS A 65 -6.42 0.85 3.64
C CYS A 65 -7.67 1.61 3.19
N VAL A 66 -8.62 0.93 2.56
CA VAL A 66 -9.90 1.54 2.15
C VAL A 66 -10.73 1.96 3.35
N GLU A 67 -10.75 1.18 4.42
CA GLU A 67 -11.42 1.52 5.67
C GLU A 67 -10.82 2.80 6.29
N GLU A 68 -9.50 2.93 6.32
CA GLU A 68 -8.81 4.14 6.78
C GLU A 68 -9.19 5.36 5.93
N LEU A 69 -9.23 5.21 4.61
CA LEU A 69 -9.62 6.28 3.70
C LEU A 69 -11.06 6.74 3.90
N GLN A 70 -11.98 5.81 4.21
CA GLN A 70 -13.40 6.11 4.39
C GLN A 70 -13.74 6.64 5.80
N ASN A 71 -13.03 6.16 6.83
CA ASN A 71 -13.27 6.56 8.22
C ASN A 71 -12.41 7.76 8.65
N GLY A 72 -11.39 8.12 7.86
CA GLY A 72 -10.52 9.24 8.11
C GLY A 72 -11.07 10.57 7.56
N THR A 73 -10.24 11.59 7.61
CA THR A 73 -10.53 12.93 7.08
C THR A 73 -10.02 13.09 5.64
N TRP A 74 -10.00 12.00 4.88
CA TRP A 74 -9.49 11.99 3.51
C TRP A 74 -10.55 12.47 2.53
N ASP A 75 -10.14 13.35 1.59
CA ASP A 75 -10.97 13.64 0.42
C ASP A 75 -10.72 12.55 -0.63
N THR A 76 -11.69 11.69 -0.83
CA THR A 76 -11.62 10.58 -1.79
C THR A 76 -12.36 10.88 -3.10
N GLY A 77 -12.52 12.15 -3.47
CA GLY A 77 -13.21 12.56 -4.70
C GLY A 77 -12.55 12.01 -5.98
N LYS A 78 -11.21 12.03 -6.05
CA LYS A 78 -10.45 11.43 -7.16
C LYS A 78 -9.15 10.84 -6.62
N VAL A 79 -8.97 9.53 -6.73
CA VAL A 79 -7.87 8.77 -6.13
C VAL A 79 -6.96 8.17 -7.19
N LEU A 80 -5.64 8.33 -7.03
CA LEU A 80 -4.64 7.66 -7.86
C LEU A 80 -3.86 6.65 -7.04
N ALA A 81 -3.89 5.38 -7.43
CA ALA A 81 -2.98 4.37 -6.90
C ALA A 81 -1.74 4.25 -7.80
N VAL A 82 -0.58 4.60 -7.24
CA VAL A 82 0.71 4.50 -7.91
C VAL A 82 1.34 3.16 -7.52
N CYS A 83 1.36 2.23 -8.46
CA CYS A 83 1.68 0.83 -8.23
C CYS A 83 3.07 0.47 -8.76
N GLY A 84 3.90 -0.12 -7.92
CA GLY A 84 5.17 -0.73 -8.33
C GLY A 84 5.00 -2.15 -8.87
N PRO A 85 6.10 -2.79 -9.29
CA PRO A 85 6.05 -4.11 -9.94
C PRO A 85 5.84 -5.28 -8.97
N GLY A 86 6.00 -5.05 -7.66
CA GLY A 86 5.91 -6.08 -6.62
C GLY A 86 4.50 -6.25 -6.04
N ASN A 87 4.41 -7.04 -4.97
CA ASN A 87 3.15 -7.30 -4.28
C ASN A 87 2.53 -6.03 -3.68
N ASN A 88 3.34 -5.07 -3.22
CA ASN A 88 2.83 -3.77 -2.77
C ASN A 88 2.03 -3.04 -3.87
N GLY A 89 2.49 -3.13 -5.14
CA GLY A 89 1.70 -2.64 -6.28
C GLY A 89 0.38 -3.39 -6.47
N GLY A 90 0.37 -4.70 -6.17
CA GLY A 90 -0.84 -5.51 -6.14
C GLY A 90 -1.84 -5.02 -5.09
N ASP A 91 -1.36 -4.68 -3.88
CA ASP A 91 -2.19 -4.08 -2.84
C ASP A 91 -2.81 -2.76 -3.34
N GLY A 92 -2.01 -1.89 -4.00
CA GLY A 92 -2.49 -0.65 -4.60
C GLY A 92 -3.58 -0.86 -5.66
N ALA A 93 -3.41 -1.86 -6.53
CA ALA A 93 -4.41 -2.22 -7.53
C ALA A 93 -5.71 -2.74 -6.89
N ALA A 94 -5.60 -3.52 -5.82
CA ALA A 94 -6.75 -3.98 -5.04
C ALA A 94 -7.49 -2.82 -4.36
N ILE A 95 -6.76 -1.87 -3.77
CA ILE A 95 -7.33 -0.66 -3.17
C ILE A 95 -8.13 0.14 -4.21
N ALA A 96 -7.54 0.44 -5.37
CA ALA A 96 -8.22 1.18 -6.43
C ALA A 96 -9.50 0.46 -6.90
N ARG A 97 -9.46 -0.86 -7.04
CA ARG A 97 -10.65 -1.67 -7.38
C ARG A 97 -11.73 -1.58 -6.31
N ILE A 98 -11.38 -1.75 -5.04
CA ILE A 98 -12.35 -1.69 -3.95
C ILE A 98 -12.97 -0.29 -3.87
N LEU A 99 -12.19 0.77 -4.01
CA LEU A 99 -12.69 2.14 -4.07
C LEU A 99 -13.65 2.33 -5.24
N LYS A 100 -13.32 1.79 -6.42
CA LYS A 100 -14.18 1.83 -7.62
C LYS A 100 -15.52 1.16 -7.37
N THR A 101 -15.57 0.00 -6.70
CA THR A 101 -16.83 -0.69 -6.36
C THR A 101 -17.69 0.11 -5.37
N LYS A 102 -17.09 1.04 -4.65
CA LYS A 102 -17.76 1.96 -3.71
C LYS A 102 -18.14 3.30 -4.35
N GLY A 103 -17.98 3.44 -5.67
CA GLY A 103 -18.35 4.64 -6.44
C GLY A 103 -17.30 5.75 -6.42
N VAL A 104 -16.11 5.50 -5.90
CA VAL A 104 -15.00 6.46 -5.92
C VAL A 104 -14.37 6.50 -7.31
N ASP A 105 -14.01 7.68 -7.80
CA ASP A 105 -13.22 7.83 -9.03
C ASP A 105 -11.76 7.46 -8.73
N ALA A 106 -11.43 6.19 -9.00
CA ALA A 106 -10.11 5.61 -8.72
C ALA A 106 -9.44 5.15 -10.02
N GLU A 107 -8.16 5.51 -10.15
CA GLU A 107 -7.31 5.21 -11.29
C GLU A 107 -6.00 4.55 -10.86
N LEU A 108 -5.33 3.89 -11.79
CA LEU A 108 -4.03 3.26 -11.62
C LEU A 108 -2.95 3.97 -12.42
N PHE A 109 -1.79 4.14 -11.82
CA PHE A 109 -0.55 4.46 -12.52
C PHE A 109 0.49 3.39 -12.19
N CYS A 110 0.73 2.48 -13.14
CA CYS A 110 1.62 1.34 -12.94
C CYS A 110 3.01 1.64 -13.48
N LEU A 111 4.02 1.45 -12.64
CA LEU A 111 5.45 1.65 -12.93
C LEU A 111 6.14 0.31 -13.20
N GLY A 112 7.21 0.36 -13.96
CA GLY A 112 8.03 -0.79 -14.29
C GLY A 112 7.60 -1.54 -15.55
N ASN A 113 8.40 -2.55 -15.91
CA ASN A 113 8.08 -3.43 -17.03
C ASN A 113 7.02 -4.46 -16.60
N PRO A 114 5.86 -4.53 -17.29
CA PRO A 114 4.80 -5.50 -16.98
C PRO A 114 5.25 -6.96 -16.95
N GLU A 115 6.25 -7.33 -17.77
CA GLU A 115 6.80 -8.69 -17.79
C GLU A 115 7.48 -9.08 -16.46
N LYS A 116 7.92 -8.07 -15.69
CA LYS A 116 8.58 -8.23 -14.39
C LYS A 116 7.64 -8.07 -13.20
N TYR A 117 6.35 -7.90 -13.44
CA TYR A 117 5.37 -7.80 -12.36
C TYR A 117 5.29 -9.12 -11.60
N SER A 118 5.14 -9.02 -10.27
CA SER A 118 4.84 -10.19 -9.45
C SER A 118 3.51 -10.84 -9.88
N GLU A 119 3.33 -12.11 -9.55
CA GLU A 119 2.07 -12.81 -9.82
C GLU A 119 0.89 -12.08 -9.16
N GLY A 120 1.06 -11.64 -7.91
CA GLY A 120 0.05 -10.88 -7.18
C GLY A 120 -0.29 -9.55 -7.88
N MET A 121 0.73 -8.79 -8.32
CA MET A 121 0.50 -7.54 -9.06
C MET A 121 -0.25 -7.79 -10.37
N ARG A 122 0.16 -8.79 -11.15
CA ARG A 122 -0.55 -9.14 -12.41
C ARG A 122 -2.00 -9.52 -12.16
N ALA A 123 -2.25 -10.35 -11.15
CA ALA A 123 -3.59 -10.80 -10.81
C ALA A 123 -4.48 -9.63 -10.38
N GLN A 124 -4.03 -8.82 -9.42
CA GLN A 124 -4.83 -7.70 -8.90
C GLN A 124 -5.05 -6.60 -9.95
N LYS A 125 -4.04 -6.29 -10.78
CA LYS A 125 -4.18 -5.36 -11.90
C LYS A 125 -5.25 -5.85 -12.88
N LYS A 126 -5.21 -7.14 -13.26
CA LYS A 126 -6.21 -7.72 -14.15
C LYS A 126 -7.63 -7.67 -13.57
N ILE A 127 -7.76 -7.94 -12.27
CA ILE A 127 -9.06 -7.83 -11.59
C ILE A 127 -9.52 -6.37 -11.60
N ALA A 128 -8.65 -5.41 -11.28
CA ALA A 128 -8.98 -3.98 -11.28
C ALA A 128 -9.47 -3.51 -12.67
N GLU A 129 -8.80 -3.93 -13.74
CA GLU A 129 -9.22 -3.66 -15.12
C GLU A 129 -10.62 -4.20 -15.40
N ASN A 130 -10.93 -5.44 -14.98
CA ASN A 130 -12.23 -6.05 -15.17
C ASN A 130 -13.36 -5.32 -14.42
N TYR A 131 -13.01 -4.61 -13.33
CA TYR A 131 -13.93 -3.72 -12.60
C TYR A 131 -13.97 -2.29 -13.14
N GLY A 132 -13.34 -2.03 -14.30
CA GLY A 132 -13.36 -0.73 -14.97
C GLY A 132 -12.46 0.33 -14.32
N VAL A 133 -11.44 -0.08 -13.55
CA VAL A 133 -10.42 0.86 -13.10
C VAL A 133 -9.50 1.21 -14.27
N ARG A 134 -9.41 2.48 -14.58
CA ARG A 134 -8.61 2.98 -15.70
C ARG A 134 -7.12 3.07 -15.30
N GLU A 135 -6.24 2.59 -16.17
CA GLU A 135 -4.81 2.86 -16.06
C GLU A 135 -4.46 4.13 -16.83
N VAL A 136 -3.81 5.07 -16.16
CA VAL A 136 -3.27 6.30 -16.75
C VAL A 136 -1.76 6.18 -16.93
N LYS A 137 -1.20 6.84 -17.96
CA LYS A 137 0.24 6.71 -18.28
C LYS A 137 1.10 7.87 -17.79
N ASN A 138 0.58 9.09 -17.83
CA ASN A 138 1.31 10.29 -17.42
C ASN A 138 0.35 11.19 -16.62
N PRO A 139 0.03 10.82 -15.35
CA PRO A 139 -0.91 11.59 -14.56
C PRO A 139 -0.31 12.95 -14.15
N ASP A 140 -1.12 14.01 -14.18
CA ASP A 140 -0.83 15.18 -13.38
C ASP A 140 -1.30 14.87 -11.95
N PHE A 141 -0.36 14.62 -11.05
CA PHE A 141 -0.67 14.25 -9.66
C PHE A 141 -1.54 15.28 -8.94
N ARG A 142 -1.52 16.54 -9.37
CA ARG A 142 -2.30 17.64 -8.75
C ARG A 142 -3.80 17.57 -9.05
N GLU A 143 -4.20 16.76 -10.01
CA GLU A 143 -5.61 16.53 -10.33
C GLU A 143 -6.32 15.58 -9.36
N TYR A 144 -5.56 14.93 -8.48
CA TYR A 144 -6.09 13.95 -7.53
C TYR A 144 -6.25 14.56 -6.14
N THR A 145 -7.20 14.05 -5.40
CA THR A 145 -7.45 14.47 -4.01
C THR A 145 -6.65 13.64 -3.01
N VAL A 146 -6.32 12.38 -3.38
CA VAL A 146 -5.46 11.47 -2.62
C VAL A 146 -4.61 10.63 -3.57
N ILE A 147 -3.36 10.42 -3.20
CA ILE A 147 -2.45 9.47 -3.85
C ILE A 147 -2.20 8.29 -2.91
N ILE A 148 -2.34 7.09 -3.44
CA ILE A 148 -1.94 5.84 -2.77
C ILE A 148 -0.53 5.49 -3.23
N ASP A 149 0.45 5.60 -2.34
CA ASP A 149 1.82 5.16 -2.60
C ASP A 149 1.92 3.65 -2.34
N ALA A 150 1.83 2.89 -3.41
CA ALA A 150 1.97 1.44 -3.47
C ALA A 150 3.16 1.03 -4.37
N ILE A 151 4.21 1.88 -4.46
CA ILE A 151 5.34 1.61 -5.33
C ILE A 151 6.22 0.52 -4.71
N PHE A 152 6.68 0.75 -3.47
CA PHE A 152 7.50 -0.22 -2.74
C PHE A 152 7.07 -0.29 -1.27
N GLY A 153 7.16 -1.50 -0.70
CA GLY A 153 6.99 -1.75 0.73
C GLY A 153 8.32 -2.12 1.41
N ILE A 154 8.27 -2.91 2.47
CA ILE A 154 9.42 -3.35 3.30
C ILE A 154 10.54 -4.08 2.54
N GLY A 155 10.40 -4.30 1.24
CA GLY A 155 11.38 -4.99 0.40
C GLY A 155 12.51 -4.10 -0.14
N VAL A 156 12.45 -2.79 0.04
CA VAL A 156 13.44 -1.86 -0.53
C VAL A 156 14.71 -1.85 0.31
N SER A 157 15.82 -2.21 -0.32
CA SER A 157 17.15 -2.23 0.30
C SER A 157 18.16 -1.32 -0.42
N ARG A 158 17.72 -0.56 -1.42
CA ARG A 158 18.58 0.31 -2.23
C ARG A 158 17.88 1.63 -2.56
N PRO A 159 18.63 2.73 -2.79
CA PRO A 159 18.07 4.00 -3.19
C PRO A 159 17.20 3.88 -4.45
N LEU A 160 16.12 4.65 -4.50
CA LEU A 160 15.27 4.73 -5.68
C LEU A 160 16.03 5.33 -6.87
N ALA A 161 15.79 4.80 -8.07
CA ALA A 161 16.39 5.26 -9.29
C ALA A 161 15.37 5.28 -10.45
N GLY A 162 15.73 5.97 -11.53
CA GLY A 162 14.96 5.97 -12.78
C GLY A 162 13.53 6.50 -12.60
N GLU A 163 12.57 5.79 -13.16
CA GLU A 163 11.15 6.17 -13.14
C GLU A 163 10.55 6.18 -11.73
N TYR A 164 10.96 5.26 -10.86
CA TYR A 164 10.47 5.19 -9.47
C TYR A 164 10.85 6.44 -8.68
N ARG A 165 12.09 6.89 -8.82
CA ARG A 165 12.56 8.12 -8.19
C ARG A 165 11.78 9.34 -8.70
N ARG A 166 11.62 9.45 -10.03
CA ARG A 166 10.85 10.55 -10.63
C ARG A 166 9.40 10.56 -10.17
N ALA A 167 8.77 9.39 -10.08
CA ALA A 167 7.40 9.28 -9.59
C ALA A 167 7.28 9.76 -8.14
N VAL A 168 8.16 9.30 -7.24
CA VAL A 168 8.15 9.73 -5.83
C VAL A 168 8.43 11.24 -5.71
N GLU A 169 9.40 11.78 -6.46
CA GLU A 169 9.68 13.24 -6.48
C GLU A 169 8.46 14.04 -6.96
N ALA A 170 7.76 13.56 -8.00
CA ALA A 170 6.56 14.21 -8.53
C ALA A 170 5.37 14.13 -7.55
N ILE A 171 5.17 12.98 -6.90
CA ILE A 171 4.20 12.83 -5.81
C ILE A 171 4.48 13.85 -4.70
N CYS A 172 5.74 13.95 -4.28
CA CYS A 172 6.15 14.90 -3.26
C CYS A 172 5.90 16.35 -3.66
N ALA A 173 6.19 16.70 -4.91
CA ALA A 173 6.02 18.06 -5.44
C ALA A 173 4.55 18.42 -5.67
N SER A 174 3.64 17.47 -5.78
CA SER A 174 2.22 17.71 -6.03
C SER A 174 1.51 18.41 -4.86
N GLY A 175 1.97 18.18 -3.64
CA GLY A 175 1.31 18.66 -2.42
C GLY A 175 0.01 17.92 -2.08
N VAL A 176 -0.36 16.90 -2.85
CA VAL A 176 -1.55 16.06 -2.61
C VAL A 176 -1.30 15.15 -1.40
N PRO A 177 -2.29 14.93 -0.53
CA PRO A 177 -2.21 13.96 0.55
C PRO A 177 -1.86 12.55 0.05
N VAL A 178 -0.95 11.86 0.74
CA VAL A 178 -0.47 10.53 0.35
C VAL A 178 -0.74 9.52 1.46
N LEU A 179 -1.36 8.40 1.09
CA LEU A 179 -1.44 7.20 1.92
C LEU A 179 -0.43 6.18 1.41
N ALA A 180 0.58 5.86 2.21
CA ALA A 180 1.52 4.78 1.91
C ALA A 180 0.93 3.45 2.39
N VAL A 181 0.91 2.45 1.50
CA VAL A 181 0.27 1.15 1.78
C VAL A 181 1.01 0.36 2.85
N ASP A 182 2.32 0.38 2.83
CA ASP A 182 3.19 -0.34 3.78
C ASP A 182 4.10 0.67 4.48
N ILE A 183 5.09 1.18 3.76
CA ILE A 183 5.97 2.28 4.17
C ILE A 183 6.08 3.29 3.02
N PRO A 184 6.40 4.56 3.30
CA PRO A 184 6.63 5.52 2.22
C PRO A 184 7.77 5.05 1.32
N SER A 185 7.50 5.02 0.01
CA SER A 185 8.50 4.57 -0.96
C SER A 185 9.75 5.42 -0.92
N GLY A 186 10.90 4.77 -0.75
CA GLY A 186 12.20 5.43 -0.59
C GLY A 186 12.69 5.54 0.86
N ILE A 187 11.88 5.17 1.84
CA ILE A 187 12.27 5.07 3.24
C ILE A 187 12.74 3.63 3.53
N HIS A 188 13.87 3.49 4.22
CA HIS A 188 14.33 2.18 4.66
C HIS A 188 13.55 1.74 5.89
N THR A 189 12.99 0.52 5.87
CA THR A 189 12.02 0.02 6.88
C THR A 189 12.57 0.03 8.31
N ASP A 190 13.82 -0.37 8.49
CA ASP A 190 14.41 -0.56 9.82
C ASP A 190 15.19 0.66 10.33
N THR A 191 15.55 1.62 9.46
CA THR A 191 16.43 2.74 9.84
C THR A 191 15.86 4.13 9.53
N GLY A 192 14.83 4.24 8.71
CA GLY A 192 14.24 5.51 8.28
C GLY A 192 14.93 6.07 7.05
#